data_2100783d3b8defa6095ea9b7a2d075bf
#
_entry.id   2100783d3b8defa6095ea9b7a2d075bf
#
_cell.length_a   1.000
_cell.length_b   1.000
_cell.length_c   1.000
_cell.angle_alpha   90.00
_cell.angle_beta   90.00
_cell.angle_gamma   90.00
#
_symmetry.space_group_name_H-M   'P 1'
#
loop_
_entity.id
_entity.type
_entity.pdbx_description
1 polymer ?
#
loop_
_entity_poly.entity_id
_entity_poly.type
_entity_poly.pdbx_seq_one_letter_code
_entity_poly.pdbx_strand_id
1 'polypeptide(L)'
;EIPIFSIIDSDLDLEEIIINAKFFTDKKLKDFVLIGTGGSSLGADSFIQAHKYHHDDKSIGFHILDNLDPNAVSQIFDVIESSTTKFLAVSKSGKTTETIALLLIVINWLESKSIKVEESIMVMCEENSDEFQELIEIAKKYNLNIVQHQRIGGRFSALTSTGLLPAAIMGLDPYVIRKSARDALNNILKNNNFIIKSALFSNNLKERSKL
;
A
#
# COMPACT_ATOMS: atom_id res chain seq x y z
N GLU A 1 -13.55 -19.49 7.41
CA GLU A 1 -12.49 -19.34 6.38
C GLU A 1 -11.67 -18.11 6.70
N ILE A 2 -10.34 -18.16 6.53
CA ILE A 2 -9.46 -17.01 6.79
C ILE A 2 -9.39 -16.20 5.48
N PRO A 3 -9.86 -14.94 5.45
CA PRO A 3 -10.04 -14.17 4.20
C PRO A 3 -8.78 -14.05 3.34
N ILE A 4 -7.57 -14.06 3.94
CA ILE A 4 -6.33 -13.96 3.17
C ILE A 4 -6.12 -15.18 2.26
N PHE A 5 -6.58 -16.35 2.61
CA PHE A 5 -6.41 -17.54 1.77
C PHE A 5 -7.28 -17.48 0.52
N SER A 6 -8.51 -16.97 0.62
CA SER A 6 -9.35 -16.77 -0.57
C SER A 6 -8.79 -15.71 -1.52
N ILE A 7 -8.14 -14.67 -0.98
CA ILE A 7 -7.45 -13.65 -1.79
C ILE A 7 -6.24 -14.27 -2.52
N ILE A 8 -5.44 -15.11 -1.85
CA ILE A 8 -4.27 -15.74 -2.47
C ILE A 8 -4.70 -16.68 -3.62
N ASP A 9 -5.84 -17.31 -3.52
CA ASP A 9 -6.35 -18.25 -4.53
C ASP A 9 -7.09 -17.58 -5.69
N SER A 10 -7.38 -16.27 -5.60
CA SER A 10 -8.07 -15.49 -6.63
C SER A 10 -7.13 -14.54 -7.35
N ASP A 11 -7.36 -14.31 -8.64
CA ASP A 11 -6.68 -13.30 -9.45
C ASP A 11 -7.66 -12.23 -9.97
N LEU A 12 -8.92 -12.25 -9.50
CA LEU A 12 -10.00 -11.38 -10.02
C LEU A 12 -9.77 -9.90 -9.80
N ASP A 13 -9.05 -9.52 -8.75
CA ASP A 13 -8.73 -8.13 -8.40
C ASP A 13 -7.45 -7.60 -9.10
N LEU A 14 -6.64 -8.48 -9.68
CA LEU A 14 -5.32 -8.11 -10.21
C LEU A 14 -5.41 -7.24 -11.46
N GLU A 15 -6.41 -7.45 -12.31
CA GLU A 15 -6.62 -6.62 -13.49
C GLU A 15 -6.99 -5.18 -13.09
N GLU A 16 -7.84 -5.02 -12.10
CA GLU A 16 -8.20 -3.70 -11.55
C GLU A 16 -6.98 -2.99 -10.95
N ILE A 17 -6.11 -3.72 -10.23
CA ILE A 17 -4.85 -3.19 -9.70
C ILE A 17 -3.97 -2.63 -10.82
N ILE A 18 -3.83 -3.37 -11.93
CA ILE A 18 -3.03 -2.94 -13.09
C ILE A 18 -3.66 -1.72 -13.77
N ILE A 19 -4.99 -1.70 -13.91
CA ILE A 19 -5.70 -0.55 -14.47
C ILE A 19 -5.47 0.70 -13.60
N ASN A 20 -5.60 0.58 -12.29
CA ASN A 20 -5.37 1.69 -11.37
C ASN A 20 -3.90 2.15 -11.37
N ALA A 21 -2.95 1.23 -11.53
CA ALA A 21 -1.53 1.59 -11.67
C ALA A 21 -1.26 2.49 -12.88
N LYS A 22 -2.07 2.42 -13.94
CA LYS A 22 -1.93 3.29 -15.13
C LYS A 22 -2.09 4.78 -14.82
N PHE A 23 -2.82 5.15 -13.78
CA PHE A 23 -2.87 6.53 -13.30
C PHE A 23 -1.48 7.08 -12.97
N PHE A 24 -0.58 6.20 -12.52
CA PHE A 24 0.79 6.53 -12.12
C PHE A 24 1.83 6.34 -13.23
N THR A 25 1.49 5.70 -14.36
CA THR A 25 2.43 5.39 -15.45
C THR A 25 2.58 6.53 -16.48
N ASP A 26 2.50 7.78 -16.05
CA ASP A 26 2.87 8.92 -16.89
C ASP A 26 4.38 8.91 -17.15
N LYS A 27 4.80 9.17 -18.41
CA LYS A 27 6.24 9.28 -18.78
C LYS A 27 7.00 10.36 -18.00
N LYS A 28 6.28 11.24 -17.30
CA LYS A 28 6.85 12.31 -16.48
C LYS A 28 7.05 11.90 -15.02
N LEU A 29 6.48 10.77 -14.56
CA LEU A 29 6.60 10.34 -13.18
C LEU A 29 8.05 10.09 -12.81
N LYS A 30 8.57 10.83 -11.84
CA LYS A 30 9.90 10.64 -11.25
C LYS A 30 9.82 10.12 -9.82
N ASP A 31 8.77 10.50 -9.10
CA ASP A 31 8.61 10.15 -7.69
C ASP A 31 7.19 9.66 -7.40
N PHE A 32 7.10 8.57 -6.66
CA PHE A 32 5.86 8.03 -6.12
C PHE A 32 5.90 8.09 -4.60
N VAL A 33 4.90 8.73 -4.01
CA VAL A 33 4.77 8.89 -2.56
C VAL A 33 3.56 8.12 -2.05
N LEU A 34 3.79 7.17 -1.15
CA LEU A 34 2.76 6.43 -0.45
C LEU A 34 2.48 7.10 0.90
N ILE A 35 1.23 7.52 1.12
CA ILE A 35 0.75 8.11 2.38
C ILE A 35 -0.04 7.04 3.12
N GLY A 36 0.47 6.56 4.25
CA GLY A 36 -0.24 5.54 5.03
C GLY A 36 0.62 4.96 6.14
N THR A 37 -0.03 4.57 7.23
CA THR A 37 0.63 4.07 8.44
C THR A 37 0.48 2.57 8.60
N GLY A 38 1.47 1.90 9.15
CA GLY A 38 1.44 0.49 9.50
C GLY A 38 1.10 -0.41 8.31
N GLY A 39 0.02 -1.20 8.40
CA GLY A 39 -0.39 -2.12 7.33
C GLY A 39 -0.70 -1.46 5.99
N SER A 40 -0.96 -0.16 5.97
CA SER A 40 -1.22 0.61 4.74
C SER A 40 0.04 0.90 3.91
N SER A 41 1.24 0.74 4.47
CA SER A 41 2.52 1.02 3.79
C SER A 41 3.50 -0.15 3.85
N LEU A 42 3.62 -0.85 4.98
CA LEU A 42 4.69 -1.82 5.23
C LEU A 42 4.70 -3.01 4.25
N GLY A 43 3.53 -3.48 3.80
CA GLY A 43 3.45 -4.56 2.82
C GLY A 43 4.02 -4.16 1.47
N ALA A 44 3.66 -2.98 0.99
CA ALA A 44 4.16 -2.39 -0.24
C ALA A 44 5.68 -2.15 -0.15
N ASP A 45 6.14 -1.54 0.94
CA ASP A 45 7.56 -1.27 1.17
C ASP A 45 8.37 -2.56 1.11
N SER A 46 7.91 -3.63 1.76
CA SER A 46 8.59 -4.92 1.75
C SER A 46 8.81 -5.47 0.34
N PHE A 47 7.80 -5.40 -0.53
CA PHE A 47 7.92 -5.83 -1.93
C PHE A 47 8.89 -4.94 -2.72
N ILE A 48 8.76 -3.63 -2.58
CA ILE A 48 9.56 -2.66 -3.33
C ILE A 48 11.03 -2.74 -2.92
N GLN A 49 11.34 -2.84 -1.61
CA GLN A 49 12.71 -2.98 -1.14
C GLN A 49 13.33 -4.32 -1.58
N ALA A 50 12.57 -5.41 -1.52
CA ALA A 50 13.06 -6.70 -2.03
C ALA A 50 13.35 -6.64 -3.54
N HIS A 51 12.53 -5.95 -4.33
CA HIS A 51 12.77 -5.74 -5.75
C HIS A 51 14.03 -4.92 -5.99
N LYS A 52 14.16 -3.77 -5.34
CA LYS A 52 15.35 -2.88 -5.46
C LYS A 52 16.66 -3.58 -5.08
N TYR A 53 16.62 -4.51 -4.12
CA TYR A 53 17.81 -5.27 -3.73
C TYR A 53 18.33 -6.18 -4.86
N HIS A 54 17.43 -6.70 -5.69
CA HIS A 54 17.78 -7.61 -6.80
C HIS A 54 17.94 -6.91 -8.16
N HIS A 55 17.37 -5.72 -8.31
CA HIS A 55 17.34 -4.96 -9.55
C HIS A 55 17.74 -3.51 -9.27
N ASP A 56 18.83 -3.04 -9.87
CA ASP A 56 19.29 -1.64 -9.73
C ASP A 56 18.46 -0.69 -10.63
N ASP A 57 17.13 -0.84 -10.58
CA ASP A 57 16.22 0.00 -11.35
C ASP A 57 15.93 1.29 -10.56
N LYS A 58 16.52 2.41 -11.00
CA LYS A 58 16.42 3.74 -10.40
C LYS A 58 15.39 4.62 -11.11
N SER A 59 14.48 4.05 -11.88
CA SER A 59 13.61 4.82 -12.75
C SER A 59 12.62 5.72 -12.01
N ILE A 60 12.10 5.29 -10.86
CA ILE A 60 11.13 6.05 -10.05
C ILE A 60 11.59 6.09 -8.59
N GLY A 61 11.63 7.29 -7.99
CA GLY A 61 11.82 7.47 -6.56
C GLY A 61 10.60 6.95 -5.77
N PHE A 62 10.82 6.17 -4.71
CA PHE A 62 9.76 5.72 -3.82
C PHE A 62 9.96 6.29 -2.43
N HIS A 63 8.92 6.96 -1.92
CA HIS A 63 8.91 7.62 -0.62
C HIS A 63 7.66 7.22 0.17
N ILE A 64 7.78 7.20 1.50
CA ILE A 64 6.66 6.91 2.40
C ILE A 64 6.46 8.08 3.36
N LEU A 65 5.22 8.57 3.42
CA LEU A 65 4.74 9.51 4.44
C LEU A 65 3.86 8.73 5.43
N ASP A 66 4.42 8.33 6.56
CA ASP A 66 3.77 7.50 7.57
C ASP A 66 3.71 8.13 8.97
N ASN A 67 4.28 9.32 9.14
CA ASN A 67 4.21 10.07 10.38
C ASN A 67 4.13 11.60 10.14
N LEU A 68 3.72 12.32 11.18
CA LEU A 68 3.48 13.77 11.13
C LEU A 68 4.69 14.61 11.56
N ASP A 69 5.90 14.03 11.68
CA ASP A 69 7.09 14.79 11.99
C ASP A 69 7.38 15.83 10.87
N PRO A 70 7.37 17.13 11.20
CA PRO A 70 7.58 18.17 10.19
C PRO A 70 8.91 18.05 9.46
N ASN A 71 9.96 17.56 10.13
CA ASN A 71 11.27 17.38 9.51
C ASN A 71 11.23 16.24 8.47
N ALA A 72 10.58 15.12 8.79
CA ALA A 72 10.44 14.00 7.87
C ALA A 72 9.62 14.40 6.63
N VAL A 73 8.52 15.13 6.82
CA VAL A 73 7.70 15.65 5.73
C VAL A 73 8.49 16.63 4.85
N SER A 74 9.21 17.59 5.47
CA SER A 74 10.02 18.57 4.74
C SER A 74 11.12 17.90 3.93
N GLN A 75 11.83 16.91 4.49
CA GLN A 75 12.88 16.18 3.77
C GLN A 75 12.38 15.53 2.49
N ILE A 76 11.15 14.99 2.50
CA ILE A 76 10.55 14.43 1.28
C ILE A 76 10.23 15.55 0.29
N PHE A 77 9.59 16.63 0.72
CA PHE A 77 9.25 17.76 -0.17
C PHE A 77 10.47 18.49 -0.75
N ASP A 78 11.62 18.44 -0.07
CA ASP A 78 12.87 19.03 -0.55
C ASP A 78 13.51 18.24 -1.71
N VAL A 79 13.23 16.93 -1.82
CA VAL A 79 13.86 16.07 -2.82
C VAL A 79 12.94 15.74 -4.00
N ILE A 80 11.61 15.91 -3.88
CA ILE A 80 10.65 15.63 -4.94
C ILE A 80 10.23 16.90 -5.69
N GLU A 81 9.85 16.74 -6.96
CA GLU A 81 9.32 17.80 -7.80
C GLU A 81 7.79 17.64 -7.95
N SER A 82 7.00 18.66 -7.56
CA SER A 82 5.53 18.60 -7.57
C SER A 82 4.93 18.24 -8.93
N SER A 83 5.54 18.65 -10.02
CA SER A 83 5.04 18.43 -11.39
C SER A 83 5.31 17.00 -11.92
N THR A 84 6.16 16.23 -11.24
CA THR A 84 6.57 14.87 -11.64
C THR A 84 6.34 13.85 -10.52
N THR A 85 5.63 14.24 -9.47
CA THR A 85 5.31 13.38 -8.31
C THR A 85 3.82 13.03 -8.28
N LYS A 86 3.51 11.78 -7.95
CA LYS A 86 2.15 11.35 -7.67
C LYS A 86 2.05 10.65 -6.31
N PHE A 87 0.84 10.71 -5.73
CA PHE A 87 0.58 10.30 -4.36
C PHE A 87 -0.54 9.27 -4.30
N LEU A 88 -0.39 8.26 -3.45
CA LEU A 88 -1.44 7.33 -3.08
C LEU A 88 -1.67 7.41 -1.57
N ALA A 89 -2.83 7.87 -1.14
CA ALA A 89 -3.20 7.89 0.27
C ALA A 89 -4.04 6.66 0.62
N VAL A 90 -3.58 5.87 1.59
CA VAL A 90 -4.19 4.59 1.98
C VAL A 90 -4.64 4.63 3.43
N SER A 91 -5.95 4.49 3.65
CA SER A 91 -6.54 4.29 4.96
C SER A 91 -7.73 3.35 4.85
N LYS A 92 -7.64 2.14 5.42
CA LYS A 92 -8.74 1.18 5.38
C LYS A 92 -10.06 1.79 5.89
N SER A 93 -10.05 2.39 7.06
CA SER A 93 -11.25 2.99 7.69
C SER A 93 -11.67 4.32 7.06
N GLY A 94 -10.79 4.97 6.31
CA GLY A 94 -11.00 6.35 5.87
C GLY A 94 -10.97 7.40 6.98
N LYS A 95 -10.56 7.01 8.21
CA LYS A 95 -10.62 7.84 9.44
C LYS A 95 -9.26 7.98 10.14
N THR A 96 -8.17 7.44 9.56
CA THR A 96 -6.84 7.50 10.18
C THR A 96 -6.35 8.94 10.18
N THR A 97 -6.25 9.54 11.35
CA THR A 97 -5.94 10.96 11.54
C THR A 97 -4.62 11.36 10.89
N GLU A 98 -3.59 10.54 11.03
CA GLU A 98 -2.26 10.76 10.45
C GLU A 98 -2.33 10.79 8.92
N THR A 99 -3.02 9.82 8.30
CA THR A 99 -3.19 9.76 6.84
C THR A 99 -3.97 10.97 6.32
N ILE A 100 -5.03 11.37 7.03
CA ILE A 100 -5.85 12.53 6.66
C ILE A 100 -5.03 13.82 6.75
N ALA A 101 -4.30 14.02 7.85
CA ALA A 101 -3.47 15.21 8.05
C ALA A 101 -2.37 15.29 6.99
N LEU A 102 -1.66 14.19 6.71
CA LEU A 102 -0.63 14.13 5.65
C LEU A 102 -1.21 14.40 4.28
N LEU A 103 -2.39 13.84 3.95
CA LEU A 103 -3.07 14.11 2.69
C LEU A 103 -3.40 15.61 2.53
N LEU A 104 -3.92 16.26 3.58
CA LEU A 104 -4.22 17.69 3.55
C LEU A 104 -2.96 18.55 3.40
N ILE A 105 -1.84 18.16 4.02
CA ILE A 105 -0.53 18.80 3.84
C ILE A 105 -0.08 18.69 2.38
N VAL A 106 -0.19 17.51 1.78
CA VAL A 106 0.16 17.28 0.37
C VAL A 106 -0.74 18.09 -0.57
N ILE A 107 -2.06 18.11 -0.34
CA ILE A 107 -3.00 18.92 -1.12
C ILE A 107 -2.59 20.41 -1.08
N ASN A 108 -2.37 20.96 0.11
CA ASN A 108 -1.95 22.36 0.27
C ASN A 108 -0.61 22.64 -0.43
N TRP A 109 0.34 21.70 -0.37
CA TRP A 109 1.62 21.81 -1.05
C TRP A 109 1.45 21.83 -2.58
N LEU A 110 0.64 20.95 -3.16
CA LEU A 110 0.33 20.92 -4.60
C LEU A 110 -0.39 22.20 -5.06
N GLU A 111 -1.39 22.68 -4.32
CA GLU A 111 -2.12 23.91 -4.58
C GLU A 111 -1.16 25.13 -4.56
N SER A 112 -0.23 25.19 -3.60
CA SER A 112 0.79 26.24 -3.53
C SER A 112 1.72 26.29 -4.74
N LYS A 113 1.87 25.15 -5.45
CA LYS A 113 2.65 25.03 -6.69
C LYS A 113 1.79 25.13 -7.96
N SER A 114 0.48 25.41 -7.82
CA SER A 114 -0.49 25.45 -8.92
C SER A 114 -0.59 24.14 -9.69
N ILE A 115 -0.39 22.99 -9.00
CA ILE A 115 -0.55 21.66 -9.56
C ILE A 115 -1.97 21.17 -9.30
N LYS A 116 -2.57 20.53 -10.28
CA LYS A 116 -3.91 19.94 -10.16
C LYS A 116 -3.90 18.72 -9.26
N VAL A 117 -4.65 18.81 -8.17
CA VAL A 117 -4.72 17.79 -7.13
C VAL A 117 -5.30 16.48 -7.67
N GLU A 118 -6.36 16.56 -8.47
CA GLU A 118 -7.06 15.42 -9.07
C GLU A 118 -6.21 14.62 -10.07
N GLU A 119 -5.20 15.24 -10.67
CA GLU A 119 -4.26 14.57 -11.59
C GLU A 119 -3.06 13.94 -10.85
N SER A 120 -2.88 14.30 -9.57
CA SER A 120 -1.69 13.95 -8.79
C SER A 120 -1.95 12.98 -7.65
N ILE A 121 -3.19 12.88 -7.16
CA ILE A 121 -3.53 12.08 -5.97
C ILE A 121 -4.59 11.04 -6.30
N MET A 122 -4.39 9.85 -5.77
CA MET A 122 -5.38 8.78 -5.67
C MET A 122 -5.54 8.38 -4.21
N VAL A 123 -6.73 7.96 -3.81
CA VAL A 123 -6.99 7.48 -2.45
C VAL A 123 -7.44 6.03 -2.46
N MET A 124 -7.13 5.29 -1.41
CA MET A 124 -7.59 3.92 -1.20
C MET A 124 -8.25 3.78 0.15
N CYS A 125 -9.50 3.31 0.17
CA CYS A 125 -10.31 3.19 1.35
C CYS A 125 -11.31 2.04 1.21
N GLU A 126 -11.69 1.40 2.32
CA GLU A 126 -12.87 0.52 2.34
C GLU A 126 -14.11 1.41 2.42
N GLU A 127 -14.82 1.59 1.30
CA GLU A 127 -16.02 2.41 1.28
C GLU A 127 -17.12 1.75 2.13
N ASN A 128 -17.60 2.48 3.11
CA ASN A 128 -18.71 2.08 3.97
C ASN A 128 -19.78 3.17 3.93
N SER A 129 -20.90 2.89 3.27
CA SER A 129 -22.02 3.83 3.12
C SER A 129 -22.70 4.18 4.45
N ASP A 130 -22.54 3.36 5.47
CA ASP A 130 -23.22 3.51 6.77
C ASP A 130 -22.44 4.40 7.74
N GLU A 131 -21.19 4.78 7.37
CA GLU A 131 -20.32 5.57 8.24
C GLU A 131 -19.74 6.77 7.50
N PHE A 132 -19.64 7.89 8.22
CA PHE A 132 -18.89 9.05 7.73
C PHE A 132 -17.38 8.71 7.68
N GLN A 133 -16.77 8.99 6.53
CA GLN A 133 -15.34 8.72 6.28
C GLN A 133 -14.69 9.98 5.70
N GLU A 134 -13.85 10.63 6.49
CA GLU A 134 -13.20 11.90 6.15
C GLU A 134 -12.39 11.80 4.85
N LEU A 135 -11.71 10.67 4.63
CA LEU A 135 -10.92 10.43 3.42
C LEU A 135 -11.80 10.44 2.17
N ILE A 136 -12.99 9.85 2.23
CA ILE A 136 -13.97 9.83 1.12
C ILE A 136 -14.51 11.24 0.87
N GLU A 137 -14.80 12.01 1.91
CA GLU A 137 -15.30 13.38 1.75
C GLU A 137 -14.23 14.31 1.14
N ILE A 138 -12.96 14.14 1.53
CA ILE A 138 -11.85 14.85 0.89
C ILE A 138 -11.73 14.43 -0.57
N ALA A 139 -11.81 13.13 -0.86
CA ALA A 139 -11.74 12.63 -2.23
C ALA A 139 -12.86 13.20 -3.12
N LYS A 140 -14.09 13.26 -2.64
CA LYS A 140 -15.22 13.87 -3.34
C LYS A 140 -14.99 15.37 -3.56
N LYS A 141 -14.54 16.10 -2.52
CA LYS A 141 -14.30 17.55 -2.59
C LYS A 141 -13.26 17.91 -3.65
N TYR A 142 -12.20 17.13 -3.79
CA TYR A 142 -11.10 17.36 -4.72
C TYR A 142 -11.18 16.51 -5.99
N ASN A 143 -12.29 15.81 -6.22
CA ASN A 143 -12.51 14.93 -7.38
C ASN A 143 -11.39 13.89 -7.58
N LEU A 144 -10.91 13.30 -6.48
CA LEU A 144 -9.86 12.28 -6.51
C LEU A 144 -10.41 10.91 -6.91
N ASN A 145 -9.58 10.13 -7.59
CA ASN A 145 -9.90 8.72 -7.85
C ASN A 145 -9.86 7.91 -6.55
N ILE A 146 -10.89 7.09 -6.33
CA ILE A 146 -11.01 6.21 -5.16
C ILE A 146 -10.82 4.77 -5.61
N VAL A 147 -9.89 4.06 -4.96
CA VAL A 147 -9.67 2.62 -5.11
C VAL A 147 -10.21 1.90 -3.88
N GLN A 148 -10.92 0.80 -4.12
CA GLN A 148 -11.49 0.01 -3.05
C GLN A 148 -10.41 -0.76 -2.27
N HIS A 149 -10.34 -0.56 -0.96
CA HIS A 149 -9.57 -1.40 -0.06
C HIS A 149 -10.35 -2.68 0.25
N GLN A 150 -9.74 -3.85 0.05
CA GLN A 150 -10.40 -5.12 0.36
C GLN A 150 -10.71 -5.25 1.86
N ARG A 151 -11.84 -5.95 2.19
CA ARG A 151 -12.31 -6.20 3.55
C ARG A 151 -11.44 -7.20 4.30
N ILE A 152 -10.18 -6.83 4.54
CA ILE A 152 -9.21 -7.63 5.28
C ILE A 152 -8.53 -6.76 6.34
N GLY A 153 -8.04 -7.37 7.42
CA GLY A 153 -7.28 -6.64 8.44
C GLY A 153 -5.99 -6.03 7.86
N GLY A 154 -5.66 -4.79 8.21
CA GLY A 154 -4.51 -4.06 7.66
C GLY A 154 -3.18 -4.84 7.75
N ARG A 155 -2.96 -5.60 8.83
CA ARG A 155 -1.76 -6.45 9.01
C ARG A 155 -1.66 -7.61 8.02
N PHE A 156 -2.76 -7.96 7.32
CA PHE A 156 -2.84 -9.06 6.37
C PHE A 156 -3.06 -8.58 4.93
N SER A 157 -2.96 -7.26 4.67
CA SER A 157 -3.33 -6.64 3.40
C SER A 157 -2.20 -6.59 2.36
N ALA A 158 -1.00 -7.08 2.67
CA ALA A 158 0.14 -7.03 1.75
C ALA A 158 -0.16 -7.62 0.36
N LEU A 159 -0.88 -8.74 0.30
CA LEU A 159 -1.27 -9.41 -0.95
C LEU A 159 -2.59 -8.91 -1.57
N THR A 160 -3.13 -7.80 -1.10
CA THR A 160 -4.30 -7.10 -1.66
C THR A 160 -3.88 -5.87 -2.45
N SER A 161 -4.82 -5.09 -2.95
CA SER A 161 -4.52 -3.80 -3.62
C SER A 161 -3.65 -2.88 -2.76
N THR A 162 -3.72 -2.98 -1.43
CA THR A 162 -2.92 -2.18 -0.50
C THR A 162 -1.40 -2.36 -0.70
N GLY A 163 -0.93 -3.58 -0.90
CA GLY A 163 0.49 -3.85 -1.17
C GLY A 163 0.80 -3.96 -2.66
N LEU A 164 -0.13 -4.52 -3.45
CA LEU A 164 0.12 -4.84 -4.86
C LEU A 164 -0.02 -3.63 -5.80
N LEU A 165 -0.88 -2.64 -5.49
CA LEU A 165 -0.96 -1.42 -6.32
C LEU A 165 0.33 -0.60 -6.24
N PRO A 166 0.88 -0.27 -5.07
CA PRO A 166 2.19 0.38 -4.99
C PRO A 166 3.30 -0.44 -5.65
N ALA A 167 3.29 -1.77 -5.48
CA ALA A 167 4.26 -2.65 -6.12
C ALA A 167 4.16 -2.57 -7.65
N ALA A 168 2.96 -2.57 -8.22
CA ALA A 168 2.72 -2.44 -9.66
C ALA A 168 3.18 -1.07 -10.20
N ILE A 169 2.94 0.01 -9.46
CA ILE A 169 3.43 1.36 -9.80
C ILE A 169 4.96 1.36 -9.92
N MET A 170 5.63 0.62 -9.04
CA MET A 170 7.09 0.48 -9.01
C MET A 170 7.64 -0.60 -9.95
N GLY A 171 6.80 -1.14 -10.85
CA GLY A 171 7.22 -2.04 -11.92
C GLY A 171 7.21 -3.53 -11.56
N LEU A 172 6.73 -3.92 -10.36
CA LEU A 172 6.56 -5.33 -10.03
C LEU A 172 5.27 -5.88 -10.64
N ASP A 173 5.31 -7.14 -11.05
CA ASP A 173 4.13 -7.82 -11.58
C ASP A 173 3.27 -8.41 -10.43
N PRO A 174 2.03 -7.91 -10.21
CA PRO A 174 1.15 -8.41 -9.17
C PRO A 174 0.78 -9.90 -9.33
N TYR A 175 0.71 -10.39 -10.57
CA TYR A 175 0.45 -11.82 -10.84
C TYR A 175 1.60 -12.69 -10.34
N VAL A 176 2.84 -12.28 -10.57
CA VAL A 176 4.03 -13.00 -10.09
C VAL A 176 4.06 -13.04 -8.57
N ILE A 177 3.78 -11.91 -7.91
CA ILE A 177 3.73 -11.85 -6.43
C ILE A 177 2.64 -12.78 -5.89
N ARG A 178 1.41 -12.68 -6.43
CA ARG A 178 0.27 -13.49 -5.98
C ARG A 178 0.49 -14.98 -6.22
N LYS A 179 1.01 -15.34 -7.40
CA LYS A 179 1.38 -16.71 -7.75
C LYS A 179 2.43 -17.27 -6.80
N SER A 180 3.47 -16.52 -6.51
CA SER A 180 4.53 -16.95 -5.59
C SER A 180 4.00 -17.22 -4.18
N ALA A 181 3.08 -16.38 -3.69
CA ALA A 181 2.41 -16.58 -2.41
C ALA A 181 1.53 -17.87 -2.41
N ARG A 182 0.79 -18.10 -3.51
CA ARG A 182 -0.03 -19.32 -3.71
C ARG A 182 0.83 -20.57 -3.75
N ASP A 183 1.93 -20.53 -4.49
CA ASP A 183 2.86 -21.65 -4.61
C ASP A 183 3.50 -21.97 -3.23
N ALA A 184 3.90 -20.95 -2.47
CA ALA A 184 4.42 -21.10 -1.12
C ALA A 184 3.38 -21.74 -0.18
N LEU A 185 2.14 -21.24 -0.18
CA LEU A 185 1.04 -21.80 0.62
C LEU A 185 0.80 -23.27 0.28
N ASN A 186 0.71 -23.60 -1.02
CA ASN A 186 0.51 -24.99 -1.47
C ASN A 186 1.65 -25.92 -1.04
N ASN A 187 2.89 -25.45 -1.09
CA ASN A 187 4.05 -26.21 -0.62
C ASN A 187 3.99 -26.46 0.90
N ILE A 188 3.57 -25.45 1.67
CA ILE A 188 3.39 -25.57 3.11
C ILE A 188 2.32 -26.60 3.44
N LEU A 189 1.18 -26.54 2.76
CA LEU A 189 0.04 -27.45 2.99
C LEU A 189 0.37 -28.90 2.60
N LYS A 190 1.18 -29.10 1.55
CA LYS A 190 1.59 -30.44 1.09
C LYS A 190 2.70 -31.06 1.94
N ASN A 191 3.69 -30.29 2.34
CA ASN A 191 4.93 -30.78 2.94
C ASN A 191 5.03 -30.61 4.45
N ASN A 192 4.02 -30.09 5.07
CA ASN A 192 3.61 -30.06 6.48
C ASN A 192 4.69 -29.99 7.60
N ASN A 193 5.99 -29.94 7.31
CA ASN A 193 6.96 -30.28 8.35
C ASN A 193 7.65 -29.11 9.04
N PHE A 194 8.07 -28.06 8.33
CA PHE A 194 8.89 -27.02 8.94
C PHE A 194 8.06 -25.96 9.69
N ILE A 195 7.05 -25.39 9.04
CA ILE A 195 6.28 -24.28 9.63
C ILE A 195 5.43 -24.75 10.80
N ILE A 196 4.78 -25.92 10.68
CA ILE A 196 4.02 -26.52 11.79
C ILE A 196 4.94 -26.85 12.96
N LYS A 197 6.11 -27.45 12.70
CA LYS A 197 7.10 -27.73 13.75
C LYS A 197 7.61 -26.46 14.42
N SER A 198 7.86 -25.41 13.65
CA SER A 198 8.28 -24.09 14.18
C SER A 198 7.19 -23.45 15.03
N ALA A 199 5.92 -23.50 14.58
CA ALA A 199 4.79 -22.98 15.33
C ALA A 199 4.58 -23.76 16.64
N LEU A 200 4.63 -25.09 16.61
CA LEU A 200 4.55 -25.95 17.80
C LEU A 200 5.71 -25.69 18.76
N PHE A 201 6.93 -25.55 18.23
CA PHE A 201 8.09 -25.21 19.04
C PHE A 201 7.94 -23.85 19.74
N SER A 202 7.50 -22.83 19.02
CA SER A 202 7.25 -21.50 19.57
C SER A 202 6.16 -21.51 20.65
N ASN A 203 5.08 -22.30 20.44
CA ASN A 203 4.01 -22.43 21.43
C ASN A 203 4.50 -23.15 22.70
N ASN A 204 5.29 -24.22 22.56
CA ASN A 204 5.88 -24.93 23.68
C ASN A 204 6.84 -24.05 24.49
N LEU A 205 7.62 -23.18 23.85
CA LEU A 205 8.47 -22.21 24.53
C LEU A 205 7.64 -21.20 25.33
N LYS A 206 6.53 -20.71 24.77
CA LYS A 206 5.63 -19.77 25.44
C LYS A 206 4.96 -20.40 26.67
N GLU A 207 4.63 -21.68 26.63
CA GLU A 207 4.08 -22.37 27.78
C GLU A 207 5.13 -22.58 28.89
N ARG A 208 6.38 -22.89 28.50
CA ARG A 208 7.48 -23.05 29.47
C ARG A 208 7.94 -21.73 30.12
N SER A 209 7.76 -20.59 29.43
CA SER A 209 8.09 -19.26 29.98
C SER A 209 7.05 -18.71 30.97
N LYS A 210 5.94 -19.41 31.19
CA LYS A 210 4.92 -19.09 32.20
C LYS A 210 5.10 -19.81 33.55
N LEU A 211 6.11 -20.67 33.63
CA LEU A 211 6.56 -21.31 34.86
C LEU A 211 7.77 -20.59 35.45
#